data_cd8b1acfc4fb9a87e4d1fcd455e0a023
#
_entry.id   cd8b1acfc4fb9a87e4d1fcd455e0a023
#
_cell.length_a   1.000
_cell.length_b   1.000
_cell.length_c   1.000
_cell.angle_alpha   90.00
_cell.angle_beta   90.00
_cell.angle_gamma   90.00
#
_symmetry.space_group_name_H-M   'P 1'
#
loop_
_entity.id
_entity.type
_entity.pdbx_description
1 polymer ?
#
loop_
_entity_poly.entity_id
_entity_poly.type
_entity_poly.pdbx_seq_one_letter_code
_entity_poly.pdbx_strand_id
1 'polypeptide(L)'
;ESIKLSTVKPAGSTSLLAATTSGVHWPTTSGHFIRRIRFSKVDPLVDLLAAAGYRIEDDRNDPKTTVVAEFPTTGVKVRSERDVSVWEKAQLAALAQRYWSDNLVSCTLSFTKAEQDSLGPLLASMDGQLKSASFLPIDESGTTYEQAPYEPLDSDVAVQMQKKIKPLNTAKLYASGIDAKDEKFCNTDSCEI
;
A
#
# COMPACT_ATOMS: atom_id res chain seq x y z
N GLU A 1 5.02 -13.47 -31.65
CA GLU A 1 4.77 -14.25 -30.43
C GLU A 1 5.48 -13.61 -29.23
N SER A 2 4.78 -13.43 -28.11
CA SER A 2 5.40 -12.86 -26.90
C SER A 2 6.39 -13.85 -26.31
N ILE A 3 7.61 -13.39 -26.05
CA ILE A 3 8.67 -14.21 -25.43
C ILE A 3 8.64 -14.15 -23.89
N LYS A 4 7.78 -13.27 -23.30
CA LYS A 4 7.64 -13.09 -21.87
C LYS A 4 6.15 -12.97 -21.51
N LEU A 5 5.65 -13.95 -20.74
CA LEU A 5 4.22 -14.11 -20.47
C LEU A 5 3.85 -13.79 -19.01
N SER A 6 4.79 -13.95 -18.08
CA SER A 6 4.52 -13.81 -16.65
C SER A 6 5.44 -12.80 -15.96
N THR A 7 4.92 -12.16 -14.93
CA THR A 7 5.67 -11.29 -14.03
C THR A 7 5.02 -11.27 -12.64
N VAL A 8 5.74 -10.76 -11.66
CA VAL A 8 5.19 -10.42 -10.34
C VAL A 8 5.37 -8.93 -10.12
N LYS A 9 4.25 -8.23 -9.89
CA LYS A 9 4.20 -6.80 -9.61
C LYS A 9 3.51 -6.53 -8.28
N PRO A 10 3.84 -5.43 -7.57
CA PRO A 10 3.05 -5.01 -6.43
C PRO A 10 1.66 -4.55 -6.89
N ALA A 11 0.64 -5.03 -6.21
CA ALA A 11 -0.76 -4.69 -6.49
C ALA A 11 -1.33 -3.87 -5.32
N GLY A 12 -1.04 -2.57 -5.29
CA GLY A 12 -1.34 -1.71 -4.14
C GLY A 12 -2.83 -1.53 -3.84
N SER A 13 -3.70 -1.53 -4.85
CA SER A 13 -5.15 -1.36 -4.68
C SER A 13 -5.92 -2.69 -4.74
N THR A 14 -5.64 -3.53 -5.73
CA THR A 14 -6.35 -4.81 -5.91
C THR A 14 -6.04 -5.81 -4.80
N SER A 15 -4.85 -5.77 -4.21
CA SER A 15 -4.51 -6.60 -3.04
C SER A 15 -5.37 -6.25 -1.81
N LEU A 16 -5.71 -4.97 -1.62
CA LEU A 16 -6.60 -4.55 -0.54
C LEU A 16 -8.03 -5.09 -0.73
N LEU A 17 -8.54 -5.09 -1.97
CA LEU A 17 -9.86 -5.68 -2.28
C LEU A 17 -9.88 -7.19 -2.03
N ALA A 18 -8.79 -7.87 -2.34
CA ALA A 18 -8.67 -9.31 -2.13
C ALA A 18 -8.24 -9.69 -0.70
N ALA A 19 -8.01 -8.71 0.19
CA ALA A 19 -7.47 -8.90 1.54
C ALA A 19 -6.22 -9.78 1.55
N THR A 20 -5.27 -9.50 0.66
CA THR A 20 -4.02 -10.25 0.50
C THR A 20 -2.82 -9.31 0.47
N THR A 21 -1.61 -9.86 0.44
CA THR A 21 -0.36 -9.09 0.33
C THR A 21 -0.11 -8.60 -1.09
N SER A 22 0.68 -7.54 -1.23
CA SER A 22 1.00 -6.91 -2.51
C SER A 22 2.19 -7.62 -3.17
N GLY A 23 1.92 -8.61 -4.02
CA GLY A 23 2.96 -9.38 -4.70
C GLY A 23 3.91 -10.08 -3.70
N VAL A 24 5.23 -9.88 -3.86
CA VAL A 24 6.27 -10.42 -2.95
C VAL A 24 6.61 -9.48 -1.79
N HIS A 25 5.71 -8.57 -1.43
CA HIS A 25 5.94 -7.60 -0.36
C HIS A 25 5.19 -7.99 0.91
N TRP A 26 5.84 -7.80 2.06
CA TRP A 26 5.18 -7.89 3.37
C TRP A 26 4.52 -6.56 3.71
N PRO A 27 3.39 -6.57 4.43
CA PRO A 27 2.76 -5.33 4.87
C PRO A 27 3.64 -4.58 5.87
N THR A 28 3.58 -3.27 5.87
CA THR A 28 4.28 -2.40 6.82
C THR A 28 3.85 -2.68 8.26
N THR A 29 2.57 -3.03 8.43
CA THR A 29 1.99 -3.43 9.71
C THR A 29 1.10 -4.65 9.52
N SER A 30 1.13 -5.57 10.50
CA SER A 30 0.18 -6.67 10.60
C SER A 30 -0.97 -6.27 11.52
N GLY A 31 -2.20 -6.71 11.20
CA GLY A 31 -3.37 -6.45 12.04
C GLY A 31 -4.12 -5.18 11.65
N HIS A 32 -4.46 -4.34 12.64
CA HIS A 32 -5.28 -3.15 12.41
C HIS A 32 -4.42 -1.94 12.06
N PHE A 33 -4.92 -1.13 11.13
CA PHE A 33 -4.28 0.13 10.73
C PHE A 33 -5.31 1.14 10.21
N ILE A 34 -4.93 2.42 10.23
CA ILE A 34 -5.63 3.46 9.49
C ILE A 34 -5.02 3.52 8.09
N ARG A 35 -5.87 3.37 7.07
CA ARG A 35 -5.52 3.71 5.70
C ARG A 35 -6.03 5.11 5.40
N ARG A 36 -5.14 6.04 5.04
CA ARG A 36 -5.51 7.39 4.62
C ARG A 36 -5.51 7.48 3.10
N ILE A 37 -6.59 8.05 2.58
CA ILE A 37 -6.76 8.27 1.14
C ILE A 37 -7.09 9.76 0.94
N ARG A 38 -6.45 10.34 -0.05
CA ARG A 38 -6.66 11.73 -0.45
C ARG A 38 -7.76 11.83 -1.48
N PHE A 39 -8.63 12.81 -1.32
CA PHE A 39 -9.72 13.13 -2.22
C PHE A 39 -9.72 14.61 -2.54
N SER A 40 -10.16 14.96 -3.74
CA SER A 40 -10.50 16.35 -4.02
C SER A 40 -11.67 16.80 -3.14
N LYS A 41 -11.65 18.03 -2.62
CA LYS A 41 -12.77 18.57 -1.80
C LYS A 41 -14.11 18.59 -2.54
N VAL A 42 -14.09 18.62 -3.86
CA VAL A 42 -15.30 18.62 -4.70
C VAL A 42 -15.75 17.20 -5.08
N ASP A 43 -15.04 16.16 -4.64
CA ASP A 43 -15.43 14.77 -4.89
C ASP A 43 -16.71 14.45 -4.08
N PRO A 44 -17.82 14.06 -4.73
CA PRO A 44 -19.07 13.75 -4.05
C PRO A 44 -18.97 12.55 -3.08
N LEU A 45 -17.92 11.74 -3.19
CA LEU A 45 -17.64 10.67 -2.24
C LEU A 45 -17.29 11.23 -0.85
N VAL A 46 -16.71 12.42 -0.77
CA VAL A 46 -16.31 13.08 0.49
C VAL A 46 -17.53 13.29 1.40
N ASP A 47 -18.62 13.83 0.85
CA ASP A 47 -19.85 14.05 1.61
C ASP A 47 -20.48 12.74 2.10
N LEU A 48 -20.41 11.69 1.28
CA LEU A 48 -20.92 10.36 1.65
C LEU A 48 -20.09 9.72 2.76
N LEU A 49 -18.77 9.86 2.70
CA LEU A 49 -17.85 9.39 3.74
C LEU A 49 -18.10 10.12 5.05
N ALA A 50 -18.22 11.45 5.02
CA ALA A 50 -18.53 12.26 6.19
C ALA A 50 -19.87 11.85 6.82
N ALA A 51 -20.93 11.69 6.01
CA ALA A 51 -22.24 11.25 6.47
C ALA A 51 -22.25 9.84 7.05
N ALA A 52 -21.36 8.97 6.57
CA ALA A 52 -21.16 7.61 7.08
C ALA A 52 -20.33 7.58 8.38
N GLY A 53 -19.71 8.68 8.79
CA GLY A 53 -18.96 8.79 10.03
C GLY A 53 -17.47 8.52 9.90
N TYR A 54 -16.92 8.53 8.68
CA TYR A 54 -15.46 8.53 8.48
C TYR A 54 -14.87 9.86 8.92
N ARG A 55 -13.67 9.81 9.50
CA ARG A 55 -12.92 11.03 9.84
C ARG A 55 -12.33 11.60 8.57
N ILE A 56 -12.60 12.90 8.35
CA ILE A 56 -12.07 13.65 7.22
C ILE A 56 -11.40 14.91 7.76
N GLU A 57 -10.24 15.21 7.26
CA GLU A 57 -9.48 16.41 7.61
C GLU A 57 -8.84 17.03 6.36
N ASP A 58 -8.45 18.30 6.42
CA ASP A 58 -7.73 18.95 5.33
C ASP A 58 -6.35 18.32 5.13
N ASP A 59 -5.93 18.15 3.88
CA ASP A 59 -4.55 17.72 3.58
C ASP A 59 -3.56 18.80 3.98
N ARG A 60 -2.48 18.42 4.64
CA ARG A 60 -1.48 19.38 5.15
C ARG A 60 -0.68 20.06 4.06
N ASN A 61 -0.45 19.38 2.94
CA ASN A 61 0.33 19.92 1.83
C ASN A 61 -0.54 20.79 0.91
N ASP A 62 -1.81 20.42 0.74
CA ASP A 62 -2.78 21.17 -0.06
C ASP A 62 -4.14 21.29 0.63
N PRO A 63 -4.24 22.10 1.69
CA PRO A 63 -5.48 22.25 2.45
C PRO A 63 -6.59 22.97 1.68
N LYS A 64 -6.30 23.55 0.51
CA LYS A 64 -7.30 24.30 -0.26
C LYS A 64 -8.16 23.40 -1.14
N THR A 65 -7.58 22.39 -1.74
CA THR A 65 -8.25 21.55 -2.74
C THR A 65 -8.42 20.11 -2.31
N THR A 66 -7.67 19.64 -1.31
CA THR A 66 -7.56 18.24 -0.94
C THR A 66 -7.98 17.97 0.51
N VAL A 67 -8.66 16.86 0.73
CA VAL A 67 -8.96 16.29 2.04
C VAL A 67 -8.40 14.88 2.16
N VAL A 68 -8.17 14.46 3.40
CA VAL A 68 -7.71 13.12 3.77
C VAL A 68 -8.82 12.42 4.54
N ALA A 69 -9.27 11.28 4.05
CA ALA A 69 -10.21 10.42 4.75
C ALA A 69 -9.51 9.24 5.41
N GLU A 70 -9.87 8.92 6.66
CA GLU A 70 -9.31 7.83 7.44
C GLU A 70 -10.21 6.60 7.40
N PHE A 71 -9.63 5.48 6.94
CA PHE A 71 -10.30 4.18 6.86
C PHE A 71 -9.67 3.23 7.88
N PRO A 72 -10.33 2.97 9.02
CA PRO A 72 -9.88 1.94 9.96
C PRO A 72 -10.05 0.57 9.31
N THR A 73 -8.94 -0.08 9.03
CA THR A 73 -8.87 -1.31 8.24
C THR A 73 -8.26 -2.44 9.08
N THR A 74 -8.76 -3.65 8.88
CA THR A 74 -8.12 -4.86 9.38
C THR A 74 -7.33 -5.48 8.25
N GLY A 75 -6.03 -5.52 8.40
CA GLY A 75 -5.12 -6.13 7.43
C GLY A 75 -5.04 -7.64 7.55
N VAL A 76 -4.24 -8.21 6.66
CA VAL A 76 -3.96 -9.64 6.66
C VAL A 76 -3.12 -10.01 7.88
N LYS A 77 -3.47 -11.11 8.57
CA LYS A 77 -2.67 -11.64 9.69
C LYS A 77 -1.46 -12.40 9.16
N VAL A 78 -0.45 -11.67 8.73
CA VAL A 78 0.84 -12.20 8.28
C VAL A 78 1.95 -11.45 8.99
N ARG A 79 3.18 -11.95 8.91
CA ARG A 79 4.35 -11.20 9.40
C ARG A 79 4.44 -9.84 8.70
N SER A 80 4.80 -8.81 9.44
CA SER A 80 5.10 -7.50 8.87
C SER A 80 6.49 -7.49 8.22
N GLU A 81 6.79 -6.44 7.45
CA GLU A 81 8.12 -6.29 6.85
C GLU A 81 9.25 -6.18 7.89
N ARG A 82 8.92 -5.80 9.15
CA ARG A 82 9.88 -5.74 10.26
C ARG A 82 10.20 -7.12 10.84
N ASP A 83 9.30 -8.08 10.69
CA ASP A 83 9.43 -9.44 11.22
C ASP A 83 10.17 -10.38 10.24
N VAL A 84 10.58 -9.86 9.09
CA VAL A 84 11.17 -10.64 8.01
C VAL A 84 12.50 -10.02 7.61
N SER A 85 13.56 -10.82 7.61
CA SER A 85 14.89 -10.35 7.25
C SER A 85 14.99 -9.96 5.76
N VAL A 86 15.91 -9.06 5.44
CA VAL A 86 16.21 -8.69 4.05
C VAL A 86 16.63 -9.90 3.22
N TRP A 87 17.29 -10.90 3.83
CA TRP A 87 17.67 -12.15 3.21
C TRP A 87 16.47 -12.99 2.79
N GLU A 88 15.49 -13.15 3.68
CA GLU A 88 14.27 -13.90 3.39
C GLU A 88 13.45 -13.22 2.28
N LYS A 89 13.38 -11.89 2.30
CA LYS A 89 12.73 -11.09 1.24
C LYS A 89 13.38 -11.32 -0.11
N ALA A 90 14.70 -11.28 -0.17
CA ALA A 90 15.46 -11.52 -1.40
C ALA A 90 15.28 -12.96 -1.91
N GLN A 91 15.31 -13.95 -1.01
CA GLN A 91 15.07 -15.35 -1.36
C GLN A 91 13.68 -15.57 -1.97
N LEU A 92 12.62 -14.97 -1.39
CA LEU A 92 11.28 -15.07 -1.96
C LEU A 92 11.22 -14.46 -3.36
N ALA A 93 11.85 -13.29 -3.56
CA ALA A 93 11.92 -12.66 -4.88
C ALA A 93 12.68 -13.53 -5.89
N ALA A 94 13.80 -14.16 -5.49
CA ALA A 94 14.58 -15.07 -6.31
C ALA A 94 13.78 -16.35 -6.67
N LEU A 95 13.03 -16.92 -5.72
CA LEU A 95 12.15 -18.06 -5.99
C LEU A 95 11.07 -17.68 -7.00
N ALA A 96 10.42 -16.52 -6.84
CA ALA A 96 9.43 -16.04 -7.79
C ALA A 96 10.03 -15.78 -9.19
N GLN A 97 11.27 -15.25 -9.24
CA GLN A 97 11.99 -15.02 -10.50
C GLN A 97 12.35 -16.33 -11.21
N ARG A 98 12.74 -17.35 -10.46
CA ARG A 98 13.19 -18.63 -11.01
C ARG A 98 12.06 -19.52 -11.49
N TYR A 99 10.96 -19.59 -10.72
CA TYR A 99 9.94 -20.62 -10.90
C TYR A 99 8.61 -20.09 -11.46
N TRP A 100 8.40 -18.79 -11.45
CA TRP A 100 7.15 -18.20 -11.90
C TRP A 100 7.31 -17.14 -12.99
N SER A 101 8.30 -16.27 -12.89
CA SER A 101 8.33 -15.04 -13.67
C SER A 101 9.34 -15.09 -14.82
N ASP A 102 8.87 -15.06 -16.05
CA ASP A 102 9.73 -14.89 -17.24
C ASP A 102 10.31 -13.47 -17.28
N ASN A 103 9.56 -12.50 -16.82
CA ASN A 103 9.97 -11.10 -16.78
C ASN A 103 10.51 -10.75 -15.39
N LEU A 104 10.86 -9.48 -15.20
CA LEU A 104 11.32 -8.93 -13.94
C LEU A 104 10.29 -9.14 -12.82
N VAL A 105 10.71 -9.70 -11.70
CA VAL A 105 9.97 -9.63 -10.42
C VAL A 105 10.21 -8.26 -9.83
N SER A 106 9.16 -7.47 -9.69
CA SER A 106 9.24 -6.16 -9.03
C SER A 106 9.24 -6.38 -7.52
N CYS A 107 10.33 -6.03 -6.87
CA CYS A 107 10.46 -6.15 -5.42
C CYS A 107 11.18 -4.93 -4.83
N THR A 108 10.75 -4.56 -3.62
CA THR A 108 11.44 -3.62 -2.75
C THR A 108 11.86 -4.39 -1.51
N LEU A 109 13.15 -4.50 -1.29
CA LEU A 109 13.75 -5.18 -0.15
C LEU A 109 13.94 -4.17 0.96
N SER A 110 12.95 -4.07 1.83
CA SER A 110 13.04 -3.23 3.02
C SER A 110 13.98 -3.87 4.04
N PHE A 111 14.84 -3.08 4.67
CA PHE A 111 15.86 -3.53 5.61
C PHE A 111 15.97 -2.61 6.82
N THR A 112 16.37 -3.18 7.96
CA THR A 112 16.66 -2.44 9.19
C THR A 112 18.08 -1.89 9.18
N LYS A 113 18.38 -0.92 10.04
CA LYS A 113 19.74 -0.39 10.19
C LYS A 113 20.76 -1.49 10.55
N ALA A 114 20.34 -2.47 11.35
CA ALA A 114 21.19 -3.60 11.72
C ALA A 114 21.55 -4.51 10.55
N GLU A 115 20.76 -4.51 9.47
CA GLU A 115 21.00 -5.34 8.28
C GLU A 115 21.81 -4.62 7.19
N GLN A 116 22.14 -3.34 7.38
CA GLN A 116 22.82 -2.52 6.37
C GLN A 116 24.12 -3.14 5.87
N ASP A 117 24.95 -3.66 6.77
CA ASP A 117 26.25 -4.25 6.43
C ASP A 117 26.13 -5.58 5.67
N SER A 118 24.96 -6.22 5.73
CA SER A 118 24.70 -7.48 5.01
C SER A 118 24.26 -7.27 3.56
N LEU A 119 23.96 -6.04 3.12
CA LEU A 119 23.45 -5.77 1.76
C LEU A 119 24.47 -6.12 0.68
N GLY A 120 25.76 -5.85 0.90
CA GLY A 120 26.83 -6.23 -0.04
C GLY A 120 26.92 -7.75 -0.24
N PRO A 121 27.09 -8.55 0.83
CA PRO A 121 27.02 -10.01 0.78
C PRO A 121 25.73 -10.54 0.18
N LEU A 122 24.58 -9.94 0.50
CA LEU A 122 23.29 -10.30 -0.07
C LEU A 122 23.29 -10.14 -1.60
N LEU A 123 23.69 -8.98 -2.09
CA LEU A 123 23.76 -8.73 -3.54
C LEU A 123 24.67 -9.73 -4.24
N ALA A 124 25.84 -10.01 -3.68
CA ALA A 124 26.75 -10.99 -4.23
C ALA A 124 26.14 -12.41 -4.28
N SER A 125 25.35 -12.79 -3.26
CA SER A 125 24.69 -14.10 -3.22
C SER A 125 23.50 -14.20 -4.19
N MET A 126 22.88 -13.07 -4.55
CA MET A 126 21.74 -12.99 -5.45
C MET A 126 22.15 -12.76 -6.91
N ASP A 127 23.45 -12.67 -7.20
CA ASP A 127 23.94 -12.52 -8.57
C ASP A 127 23.42 -13.65 -9.47
N GLY A 128 22.89 -13.27 -10.64
CA GLY A 128 22.24 -14.19 -11.57
C GLY A 128 20.89 -14.76 -11.14
N GLN A 129 20.41 -14.48 -9.91
CA GLN A 129 19.12 -14.97 -9.41
C GLN A 129 18.00 -13.92 -9.50
N LEU A 130 18.33 -12.64 -9.41
CA LEU A 130 17.43 -11.52 -9.54
C LEU A 130 17.77 -10.68 -10.76
N LYS A 131 16.75 -10.20 -11.48
CA LYS A 131 16.93 -9.26 -12.60
C LYS A 131 17.08 -7.83 -12.13
N SER A 132 16.44 -7.48 -11.02
CA SER A 132 16.65 -6.24 -10.29
C SER A 132 16.07 -6.32 -8.88
N ALA A 133 16.51 -5.43 -8.01
CA ALA A 133 15.91 -5.19 -6.69
C ALA A 133 16.08 -3.73 -6.31
N SER A 134 15.08 -3.18 -5.61
CA SER A 134 15.17 -1.88 -4.95
C SER A 134 15.37 -2.11 -3.46
N PHE A 135 16.15 -1.25 -2.80
CA PHE A 135 16.36 -1.31 -1.36
C PHE A 135 15.74 -0.10 -0.69
N LEU A 136 15.07 -0.32 0.43
CA LEU A 136 14.42 0.73 1.21
C LEU A 136 14.73 0.55 2.70
N PRO A 137 15.39 1.52 3.36
CA PRO A 137 15.57 1.45 4.80
C PRO A 137 14.21 1.58 5.52
N ILE A 138 13.99 0.73 6.52
CA ILE A 138 12.83 0.82 7.40
C ILE A 138 13.10 1.94 8.41
N ASP A 139 12.17 2.87 8.54
CA ASP A 139 12.22 3.86 9.62
C ASP A 139 11.95 3.18 10.97
N GLU A 140 13.00 3.10 11.79
CA GLU A 140 12.95 2.47 13.12
C GLU A 140 12.47 3.43 14.21
N SER A 141 12.33 4.73 13.90
CA SER A 141 11.91 5.74 14.89
C SER A 141 10.49 5.49 15.42
N GLY A 142 9.70 4.69 14.70
CA GLY A 142 8.32 4.38 15.05
C GLY A 142 7.36 5.56 14.91
N THR A 143 7.87 6.72 14.50
CA THR A 143 7.07 7.90 14.25
C THR A 143 6.54 7.85 12.83
N THR A 144 5.28 7.56 12.68
CA THR A 144 4.57 7.84 11.43
C THR A 144 4.50 9.37 11.28
N TYR A 145 4.92 9.87 10.11
CA TYR A 145 4.70 11.29 9.81
C TYR A 145 3.20 11.59 9.72
N GLU A 146 2.84 12.82 9.99
CA GLU A 146 1.44 13.24 9.99
C GLU A 146 0.76 12.94 8.64
N GLN A 147 -0.44 12.37 8.70
CA GLN A 147 -1.20 11.92 7.54
C GLN A 147 -0.48 10.85 6.68
N ALA A 148 0.37 10.04 7.28
CA ALA A 148 0.97 8.90 6.62
C ALA A 148 -0.12 7.98 6.01
N PRO A 149 0.10 7.40 4.82
CA PRO A 149 -0.88 6.53 4.15
C PRO A 149 -1.30 5.32 4.98
N TYR A 150 -0.41 4.84 5.83
CA TYR A 150 -0.64 3.72 6.75
C TYR A 150 -0.16 4.10 8.15
N GLU A 151 -1.00 3.86 9.13
CA GLU A 151 -0.67 4.07 10.54
C GLU A 151 -1.14 2.86 11.35
N PRO A 152 -0.26 2.17 12.08
CA PRO A 152 -0.65 1.08 12.97
C PRO A 152 -1.72 1.53 13.95
N LEU A 153 -2.70 0.67 14.20
CA LEU A 153 -3.84 0.97 15.07
C LEU A 153 -4.00 -0.12 16.11
N ASP A 154 -4.27 0.28 17.34
CA ASP A 154 -4.59 -0.66 18.39
C ASP A 154 -5.93 -1.35 18.11
N SER A 155 -6.03 -2.65 18.41
CA SER A 155 -7.21 -3.47 18.13
C SER A 155 -8.48 -2.87 18.73
N ASP A 156 -8.41 -2.40 20.00
CA ASP A 156 -9.59 -1.86 20.67
C ASP A 156 -10.03 -0.53 20.06
N VAL A 157 -9.07 0.30 19.69
CA VAL A 157 -9.34 1.57 19.00
C VAL A 157 -9.93 1.33 17.62
N ALA A 158 -9.40 0.36 16.87
CA ALA A 158 -9.92 -0.03 15.56
C ALA A 158 -11.39 -0.44 15.63
N VAL A 159 -11.72 -1.33 16.59
CA VAL A 159 -13.09 -1.79 16.80
C VAL A 159 -14.04 -0.64 17.17
N GLN A 160 -13.56 0.30 18.01
CA GLN A 160 -14.36 1.47 18.38
C GLN A 160 -14.59 2.41 17.19
N MET A 161 -13.60 2.62 16.35
CA MET A 161 -13.73 3.44 15.14
C MET A 161 -14.68 2.79 14.15
N GLN A 162 -14.54 1.50 13.90
CA GLN A 162 -15.40 0.75 12.98
C GLN A 162 -16.88 0.75 13.40
N LYS A 163 -17.17 0.67 14.71
CA LYS A 163 -18.54 0.74 15.24
C LYS A 163 -19.24 2.07 14.97
N LYS A 164 -18.49 3.15 14.78
CA LYS A 164 -19.04 4.48 14.48
C LYS A 164 -19.37 4.67 13.01
N ILE A 165 -18.81 3.84 12.14
CA ILE A 165 -18.95 3.94 10.70
C ILE A 165 -20.22 3.18 10.27
N LYS A 166 -21.04 3.84 9.46
CA LYS A 166 -22.25 3.28 8.85
C LYS A 166 -21.95 2.82 7.41
N PRO A 167 -22.71 1.87 6.86
CA PRO A 167 -22.62 1.52 5.45
C PRO A 167 -22.81 2.74 4.54
N LEU A 168 -22.00 2.85 3.50
CA LEU A 168 -22.09 3.91 2.51
C LEU A 168 -23.35 3.72 1.66
N ASN A 169 -24.12 4.80 1.47
CA ASN A 169 -25.24 4.80 0.52
C ASN A 169 -24.73 5.15 -0.88
N THR A 170 -24.17 4.17 -1.56
CA THR A 170 -23.59 4.34 -2.91
C THR A 170 -24.64 4.61 -4.00
N ALA A 171 -25.92 4.37 -3.75
CA ALA A 171 -26.97 4.68 -4.72
C ALA A 171 -26.99 6.17 -5.11
N LYS A 172 -26.59 7.05 -4.20
CA LYS A 172 -26.47 8.49 -4.49
C LYS A 172 -25.36 8.84 -5.49
N LEU A 173 -24.28 8.06 -5.54
CA LEU A 173 -23.20 8.25 -6.53
C LEU A 173 -23.68 7.95 -7.95
N TYR A 174 -24.45 6.88 -8.10
CA TYR A 174 -25.00 6.49 -9.42
C TYR A 174 -26.09 7.47 -9.89
N ALA A 175 -26.88 8.02 -8.96
CA ALA A 175 -27.91 9.00 -9.29
C ALA A 175 -27.35 10.35 -9.76
N SER A 176 -26.14 10.72 -9.37
CA SER A 176 -25.48 11.97 -9.78
C SER A 176 -24.80 11.91 -11.15
N GLY A 177 -24.85 10.76 -11.83
CA GLY A 177 -24.27 10.61 -13.18
C GLY A 177 -22.78 10.80 -13.23
N ILE A 178 -22.06 10.48 -12.16
CA ILE A 178 -20.61 10.50 -12.16
C ILE A 178 -20.12 9.42 -13.12
N ASP A 179 -19.81 9.88 -14.32
CA ASP A 179 -19.16 9.03 -15.33
C ASP A 179 -17.67 8.99 -14.98
N ALA A 180 -17.18 7.82 -14.59
CA ALA A 180 -15.76 7.60 -14.27
C ALA A 180 -14.80 7.82 -15.47
N LYS A 181 -15.32 8.38 -16.58
CA LYS A 181 -14.57 8.59 -17.82
C LYS A 181 -13.56 9.74 -17.79
N ASP A 182 -13.66 10.64 -16.82
CA ASP A 182 -12.85 11.87 -16.83
C ASP A 182 -11.64 11.85 -15.89
N GLU A 183 -11.49 10.87 -15.03
CA GLU A 183 -10.26 10.74 -14.21
C GLU A 183 -9.18 9.97 -14.97
N LYS A 184 -8.27 10.69 -15.57
CA LYS A 184 -7.02 10.12 -16.08
C LYS A 184 -6.12 9.80 -14.90
N PHE A 185 -6.09 8.53 -14.49
CA PHE A 185 -5.20 8.02 -13.44
C PHE A 185 -3.70 8.06 -13.81
N CYS A 186 -3.36 8.34 -15.06
CA CYS A 186 -1.99 8.56 -15.52
C CYS A 186 -1.96 9.72 -16.49
N ASN A 187 -1.27 10.78 -16.16
CA ASN A 187 -0.69 11.68 -17.14
C ASN A 187 0.56 11.02 -17.71
N THR A 188 0.87 11.30 -18.99
CA THR A 188 1.94 10.67 -19.77
C THR A 188 3.33 10.75 -19.13
N ASP A 189 3.54 11.61 -18.13
CA ASP A 189 4.84 11.89 -17.54
C ASP A 189 4.97 11.58 -16.03
N SER A 190 3.88 11.25 -15.33
CA SER A 190 3.94 10.82 -13.92
C SER A 190 2.75 9.95 -13.55
N CYS A 191 3.03 8.75 -13.00
CA CYS A 191 2.08 7.98 -12.20
C CYS A 191 2.19 8.47 -10.77
N GLU A 192 1.25 9.26 -10.30
CA GLU A 192 1.11 9.54 -8.87
C GLU A 192 0.43 8.33 -8.21
N ILE A 193 1.23 7.60 -7.43
CA ILE A 193 0.78 6.46 -6.62
C ILE A 193 0.36 6.97 -5.25
#